data_25ff4556569a273137e91738cf80f1d8
#
_entry.id   25ff4556569a273137e91738cf80f1d8
#
_cell.length_a   1.000
_cell.length_b   1.000
_cell.length_c   1.000
_cell.angle_alpha   90.00
_cell.angle_beta   90.00
_cell.angle_gamma   90.00
#
_symmetry.space_group_name_H-M   'P 1'
#
loop_
_entity.id
_entity.type
_entity.pdbx_description
1 polymer ?
#
loop_
_entity_poly.entity_id
_entity_poly.type
_entity_poly.pdbx_seq_one_letter_code
_entity_poly.pdbx_strand_id
1 'polypeptide(L)'
;MLNKDFMPAYVWVKEFMKEADEPFTIAVERENGIVENYETKINTNDTEKSKFYIERTVKTLLWFYGGFKIYLSGQNEICEYIKQCYSKGGIREFDMDFMADVYGEKFEVIICDKVPNTTEEKSRICIENDGNVVGLDVGASFIKVCAMSDGENVYSDRIPWQPTNEEDISYHTEKIKSAIDNAVQKLGKADRIGVSSAGVQIDNTTRVASLFRNVKDKDKVKNFYKNAAGDIQLTVVNDGDAAAVYGLIQTGKRGIFGISIGSSEAGGYVDKNGTVSGRLNEPEFVPVDFSENSPVSEWSGDKGCGVNYLSQKAVVRLAPLAGIALSENETPSQKCYQVQKLVEKNALPAIKVYETIGEYLGYALLYYSLFYEFDYIMLTGGVVSGAEREIVIDNAKKVWSKEKPNEKLNFLEIADNEQ
;
A
#
# COMPACT_ATOMS: atom_id res chain seq x y z
N MET A 1 14.84 18.95 -5.40
CA MET A 1 13.49 18.51 -5.84
C MET A 1 13.09 19.20 -7.14
N LEU A 2 12.62 18.44 -8.15
CA LEU A 2 12.16 18.99 -9.44
C LEU A 2 10.78 19.67 -9.32
N ASN A 3 9.88 19.12 -8.49
CA ASN A 3 8.59 19.71 -8.21
C ASN A 3 8.69 20.73 -7.09
N LYS A 4 8.56 22.03 -7.43
CA LYS A 4 8.68 23.14 -6.45
C LYS A 4 7.40 23.39 -5.64
N ASP A 5 6.27 22.89 -6.12
CA ASP A 5 4.96 23.11 -5.48
C ASP A 5 4.61 22.01 -4.46
N PHE A 6 5.46 20.98 -4.32
CA PHE A 6 5.24 19.90 -3.38
C PHE A 6 5.24 20.40 -1.94
N MET A 7 4.10 20.23 -1.27
CA MET A 7 3.92 20.51 0.16
C MET A 7 3.80 19.17 0.92
N PRO A 8 4.90 18.66 1.48
CA PRO A 8 4.86 17.37 2.18
C PRO A 8 3.83 17.37 3.29
N ALA A 9 2.93 16.36 3.30
CA ALA A 9 1.91 16.19 4.33
C ALA A 9 2.51 16.22 5.75
N TYR A 10 3.65 15.55 5.96
CA TYR A 10 4.36 15.57 7.24
C TYR A 10 4.75 16.97 7.70
N VAL A 11 5.33 17.78 6.80
CA VAL A 11 5.76 19.14 7.15
C VAL A 11 4.56 20.00 7.48
N TRP A 12 3.51 19.90 6.68
CA TRP A 12 2.26 20.64 6.93
C TRP A 12 1.65 20.25 8.29
N VAL A 13 1.54 18.96 8.60
CA VAL A 13 1.01 18.46 9.88
C VAL A 13 1.89 18.92 11.05
N LYS A 14 3.22 18.82 10.90
CA LYS A 14 4.17 19.27 11.93
C LYS A 14 4.00 20.76 12.27
N GLU A 15 3.79 21.62 11.26
CA GLU A 15 3.54 23.04 11.49
C GLU A 15 2.16 23.27 12.12
N PHE A 16 1.13 22.61 11.61
CA PHE A 16 -0.22 22.68 12.17
C PHE A 16 -0.27 22.28 13.66
N MET A 17 0.43 21.22 14.05
CA MET A 17 0.46 20.75 15.44
C MET A 17 1.08 21.73 16.43
N LYS A 18 1.86 22.72 15.99
CA LYS A 18 2.38 23.76 16.89
C LYS A 18 1.29 24.69 17.44
N GLU A 19 0.20 24.83 16.69
CA GLU A 19 -0.92 25.72 17.00
C GLU A 19 -2.16 24.94 17.48
N ALA A 20 -2.14 23.61 17.40
CA ALA A 20 -3.26 22.75 17.79
C ALA A 20 -3.37 22.66 19.33
N ASP A 21 -4.54 22.98 19.89
CA ASP A 21 -4.78 23.21 21.31
C ASP A 21 -5.86 22.31 21.92
N GLU A 22 -6.84 21.83 21.16
CA GLU A 22 -7.96 21.02 21.66
C GLU A 22 -7.87 19.56 21.21
N PRO A 23 -8.06 18.57 22.13
CA PRO A 23 -8.07 17.15 21.76
C PRO A 23 -9.17 16.80 20.76
N PHE A 24 -8.84 15.90 19.83
CA PHE A 24 -9.77 15.29 18.88
C PHE A 24 -9.41 13.82 18.72
N THR A 25 -10.41 12.93 18.79
CA THR A 25 -10.19 11.49 18.68
C THR A 25 -11.00 10.92 17.52
N ILE A 26 -10.35 10.09 16.71
CA ILE A 26 -10.92 9.36 15.61
C ILE A 26 -10.79 7.88 15.92
N ALA A 27 -11.82 7.08 15.66
CA ALA A 27 -11.70 5.64 15.62
C ALA A 27 -12.26 5.11 14.32
N VAL A 28 -11.64 4.06 13.78
CA VAL A 28 -12.13 3.33 12.62
C VAL A 28 -12.46 1.91 13.04
N GLU A 29 -13.64 1.41 12.62
CA GLU A 29 -14.08 0.04 12.85
C GLU A 29 -14.11 -0.70 11.54
N ARG A 30 -13.49 -1.86 11.50
CA ARG A 30 -13.48 -2.79 10.38
C ARG A 30 -14.12 -4.12 10.76
N GLU A 31 -13.97 -5.13 9.92
CA GLU A 31 -14.59 -6.45 10.10
C GLU A 31 -14.32 -7.04 11.50
N ASN A 32 -15.24 -7.89 11.96
CA ASN A 32 -15.17 -8.57 13.25
C ASN A 32 -15.17 -7.65 14.47
N GLY A 33 -15.60 -6.38 14.33
CA GLY A 33 -15.63 -5.38 15.41
C GLY A 33 -14.24 -4.94 15.84
N ILE A 34 -13.22 -5.04 14.97
CA ILE A 34 -11.89 -4.53 15.25
C ILE A 34 -11.92 -3.01 15.13
N VAL A 35 -11.48 -2.33 16.19
CA VAL A 35 -11.46 -0.88 16.31
C VAL A 35 -10.04 -0.40 16.53
N GLU A 36 -9.62 0.60 15.78
CA GLU A 36 -8.33 1.28 15.98
C GLU A 36 -8.56 2.77 16.21
N ASN A 37 -7.92 3.32 17.24
CA ASN A 37 -8.06 4.71 17.66
C ASN A 37 -6.85 5.53 17.24
N TYR A 38 -7.11 6.79 16.89
CA TYR A 38 -6.11 7.80 16.61
C TYR A 38 -6.42 9.08 17.38
N GLU A 39 -5.55 9.42 18.32
CA GLU A 39 -5.65 10.63 19.12
C GLU A 39 -4.85 11.75 18.47
N THR A 40 -5.45 12.93 18.35
CA THR A 40 -4.83 14.10 17.76
C THR A 40 -5.37 15.38 18.40
N LYS A 41 -5.05 16.54 17.80
CA LYS A 41 -5.55 17.84 18.22
C LYS A 41 -6.00 18.67 17.04
N ILE A 42 -6.87 19.62 17.30
CA ILE A 42 -7.33 20.63 16.37
C ILE A 42 -6.90 22.02 16.86
N ASN A 43 -6.88 22.99 15.96
CA ASN A 43 -6.66 24.40 16.27
C ASN A 43 -8.01 25.11 16.33
N THR A 44 -8.43 25.50 17.55
CA THR A 44 -9.71 26.17 17.78
C THR A 44 -9.78 27.57 17.17
N ASN A 45 -8.63 28.19 16.86
CA ASN A 45 -8.54 29.51 16.25
C ASN A 45 -8.54 29.46 14.71
N ASP A 46 -8.41 28.26 14.10
CA ASP A 46 -8.44 28.07 12.64
C ASP A 46 -9.22 26.79 12.31
N THR A 47 -10.55 26.93 12.32
CA THR A 47 -11.49 25.84 12.06
C THR A 47 -11.32 25.25 10.65
N GLU A 48 -11.01 26.08 9.64
CA GLU A 48 -10.86 25.59 8.26
C GLU A 48 -9.61 24.73 8.08
N LYS A 49 -8.46 25.12 8.67
CA LYS A 49 -7.30 24.25 8.70
C LYS A 49 -7.55 22.96 9.51
N SER A 50 -8.32 23.06 10.60
CA SER A 50 -8.71 21.90 11.41
C SER A 50 -9.60 20.92 10.63
N LYS A 51 -10.59 21.44 9.88
CA LYS A 51 -11.42 20.65 8.96
C LYS A 51 -10.57 19.94 7.91
N PHE A 52 -9.65 20.66 7.27
CA PHE A 52 -8.73 20.11 6.28
C PHE A 52 -7.85 19.00 6.90
N TYR A 53 -7.24 19.27 8.06
CA TYR A 53 -6.39 18.31 8.74
C TYR A 53 -7.14 17.01 9.12
N ILE A 54 -8.30 17.15 9.75
CA ILE A 54 -9.08 15.97 10.19
C ILE A 54 -9.58 15.18 8.97
N GLU A 55 -10.01 15.86 7.91
CA GLU A 55 -10.45 15.21 6.69
C GLU A 55 -9.31 14.39 6.05
N ARG A 56 -8.09 14.97 5.90
CA ARG A 56 -6.90 14.25 5.42
C ARG A 56 -6.52 13.09 6.33
N THR A 57 -6.64 13.26 7.65
CA THR A 57 -6.33 12.23 8.65
C THR A 57 -7.31 11.07 8.58
N VAL A 58 -8.62 11.35 8.51
CA VAL A 58 -9.64 10.29 8.36
C VAL A 58 -9.43 9.49 7.08
N LYS A 59 -9.15 10.17 5.95
CA LYS A 59 -8.81 9.49 4.70
C LYS A 59 -7.59 8.58 4.87
N THR A 60 -6.53 9.07 5.50
CA THR A 60 -5.31 8.29 5.75
C THR A 60 -5.59 7.05 6.61
N LEU A 61 -6.37 7.21 7.68
CA LEU A 61 -6.75 6.08 8.55
C LEU A 61 -7.54 5.01 7.80
N LEU A 62 -8.50 5.41 6.96
CA LEU A 62 -9.28 4.48 6.15
C LEU A 62 -8.40 3.69 5.16
N TRP A 63 -7.47 4.35 4.48
CA TRP A 63 -6.62 3.68 3.51
C TRP A 63 -5.47 2.88 4.13
N PHE A 64 -5.07 3.22 5.35
CA PHE A 64 -4.08 2.45 6.11
C PHE A 64 -4.71 1.33 6.92
N TYR A 65 -5.68 1.67 7.78
CA TYR A 65 -6.24 0.69 8.72
C TYR A 65 -7.42 -0.07 8.12
N GLY A 66 -8.14 0.56 7.20
CA GLY A 66 -9.40 0.05 6.69
C GLY A 66 -10.57 0.40 7.61
N GLY A 67 -11.79 0.16 7.16
CA GLY A 67 -12.98 0.30 7.98
C GLY A 67 -14.19 0.82 7.24
N PHE A 68 -15.37 0.55 7.79
CA PHE A 68 -16.66 0.97 7.28
C PHE A 68 -17.46 1.82 8.29
N LYS A 69 -16.91 2.00 9.53
CA LYS A 69 -17.44 2.96 10.48
C LYS A 69 -16.34 3.88 11.01
N ILE A 70 -16.65 5.15 11.08
CA ILE A 70 -15.81 6.18 11.67
C ILE A 70 -16.51 6.73 12.89
N TYR A 71 -15.83 6.74 14.03
CA TYR A 71 -16.27 7.39 15.24
C TYR A 71 -15.45 8.67 15.45
N LEU A 72 -16.13 9.77 15.77
CA LEU A 72 -15.51 11.08 15.97
C LEU A 72 -15.90 11.64 17.34
N SER A 73 -14.90 12.06 18.11
CA SER A 73 -15.09 12.74 19.38
C SER A 73 -14.23 14.00 19.41
N GLY A 74 -14.88 15.15 19.56
CA GLY A 74 -14.27 16.48 19.56
C GLY A 74 -15.26 17.56 19.16
N GLN A 75 -14.77 18.68 18.62
CA GLN A 75 -15.58 19.82 18.23
C GLN A 75 -16.65 19.43 17.19
N ASN A 76 -17.93 19.66 17.56
CA ASN A 76 -19.08 19.20 16.77
C ASN A 76 -19.10 19.72 15.35
N GLU A 77 -18.67 20.97 15.13
CA GLU A 77 -18.63 21.56 13.75
C GLU A 77 -17.71 20.75 12.82
N ILE A 78 -16.56 20.31 13.31
CA ILE A 78 -15.61 19.51 12.55
C ILE A 78 -16.17 18.09 12.32
N CYS A 79 -16.78 17.49 13.36
CA CYS A 79 -17.42 16.17 13.24
C CYS A 79 -18.52 16.16 12.18
N GLU A 80 -19.40 17.18 12.16
CA GLU A 80 -20.46 17.32 11.16
C GLU A 80 -19.91 17.56 9.75
N TYR A 81 -18.83 18.36 9.63
CA TYR A 81 -18.14 18.54 8.36
C TYR A 81 -17.60 17.21 7.81
N ILE A 82 -16.92 16.40 8.61
CA ILE A 82 -16.44 15.09 8.20
C ILE A 82 -17.60 14.18 7.78
N LYS A 83 -18.70 14.17 8.53
CA LYS A 83 -19.89 13.42 8.17
C LYS A 83 -20.49 13.83 6.83
N GLN A 84 -20.44 15.11 6.49
CA GLN A 84 -20.83 15.62 5.16
C GLN A 84 -19.86 15.20 4.06
N CYS A 85 -18.52 15.19 4.34
CA CYS A 85 -17.52 14.71 3.39
C CYS A 85 -17.78 13.26 2.97
N TYR A 86 -18.13 12.39 3.94
CA TYR A 86 -18.41 10.96 3.76
C TYR A 86 -19.92 10.70 3.62
N SER A 87 -20.57 11.43 2.74
CA SER A 87 -21.97 11.25 2.37
C SER A 87 -22.15 11.22 0.86
N LYS A 88 -23.34 10.83 0.40
CA LYS A 88 -23.64 10.88 -1.04
C LYS A 88 -23.55 12.29 -1.58
N GLY A 89 -22.77 12.52 -2.64
CA GLY A 89 -22.42 13.82 -3.19
C GLY A 89 -21.32 14.55 -2.40
N GLY A 90 -20.79 13.98 -1.32
CA GLY A 90 -19.66 14.54 -0.57
C GLY A 90 -18.33 14.31 -1.26
N ILE A 91 -17.31 15.07 -0.86
CA ILE A 91 -15.96 15.00 -1.47
C ILE A 91 -15.25 13.67 -1.25
N ARG A 92 -15.75 12.81 -0.33
CA ARG A 92 -15.24 11.48 0.00
C ARG A 92 -16.22 10.35 -0.36
N GLU A 93 -17.15 10.61 -1.28
CA GLU A 93 -18.10 9.62 -1.75
C GLU A 93 -17.38 8.37 -2.30
N PHE A 94 -16.30 8.56 -3.08
CA PHE A 94 -15.49 7.45 -3.58
C PHE A 94 -14.92 6.58 -2.45
N ASP A 95 -14.30 7.21 -1.43
CA ASP A 95 -13.71 6.49 -0.30
C ASP A 95 -14.80 5.76 0.50
N MET A 96 -15.96 6.39 0.71
CA MET A 96 -17.12 5.82 1.39
C MET A 96 -17.67 4.59 0.64
N ASP A 97 -17.92 4.71 -0.65
CA ASP A 97 -18.47 3.63 -1.47
C ASP A 97 -17.49 2.47 -1.60
N PHE A 98 -16.19 2.77 -1.77
CA PHE A 98 -15.13 1.77 -1.83
C PHE A 98 -15.05 0.95 -0.54
N MET A 99 -15.04 1.60 0.61
CA MET A 99 -14.99 0.93 1.91
C MET A 99 -16.26 0.10 2.17
N ALA A 100 -17.43 0.62 1.81
CA ALA A 100 -18.69 -0.13 1.89
C ALA A 100 -18.64 -1.41 1.05
N ASP A 101 -18.13 -1.33 -0.19
CA ASP A 101 -18.01 -2.48 -1.10
C ASP A 101 -16.98 -3.51 -0.58
N VAL A 102 -15.81 -3.03 -0.15
CA VAL A 102 -14.73 -3.86 0.39
C VAL A 102 -15.20 -4.69 1.59
N TYR A 103 -15.86 -4.07 2.55
CA TYR A 103 -16.29 -4.75 3.77
C TYR A 103 -17.66 -5.43 3.62
N GLY A 104 -18.45 -5.07 2.60
CA GLY A 104 -19.81 -5.54 2.41
C GLY A 104 -20.76 -5.03 3.48
N GLU A 105 -20.46 -3.87 4.05
CA GLU A 105 -21.18 -3.23 5.15
C GLU A 105 -21.54 -1.79 4.79
N LYS A 106 -22.59 -1.26 5.42
CA LYS A 106 -22.96 0.14 5.24
C LYS A 106 -21.92 1.04 5.89
N PHE A 107 -21.40 2.00 5.13
CA PHE A 107 -20.48 3.00 5.69
C PHE A 107 -21.22 4.01 6.58
N GLU A 108 -20.66 4.31 7.76
CA GLU A 108 -21.27 5.19 8.73
C GLU A 108 -20.23 6.12 9.40
N VAL A 109 -20.61 7.39 9.64
CA VAL A 109 -19.87 8.33 10.47
C VAL A 109 -20.70 8.64 11.71
N ILE A 110 -20.16 8.30 12.88
CA ILE A 110 -20.81 8.36 14.18
C ILE A 110 -20.13 9.42 15.04
N ILE A 111 -20.88 10.42 15.48
CA ILE A 111 -20.41 11.45 16.39
C ILE A 111 -20.78 11.00 17.81
N CYS A 112 -19.81 11.00 18.72
CA CYS A 112 -19.99 10.50 20.08
C CYS A 112 -19.13 11.26 21.08
N ASP A 113 -19.50 11.22 22.35
CA ASP A 113 -18.72 11.85 23.44
C ASP A 113 -17.39 11.13 23.67
N LYS A 114 -17.37 9.83 23.44
CA LYS A 114 -16.18 8.99 23.57
C LYS A 114 -16.20 7.90 22.50
N VAL A 115 -15.10 7.77 21.77
CA VAL A 115 -14.92 6.68 20.79
C VAL A 115 -14.80 5.31 21.48
N PRO A 116 -15.15 4.20 20.79
CA PRO A 116 -14.91 2.85 21.29
C PRO A 116 -13.42 2.61 21.61
N ASN A 117 -13.12 1.72 22.55
CA ASN A 117 -11.73 1.36 22.83
C ASN A 117 -11.11 0.57 21.69
N THR A 118 -9.80 0.75 21.49
CA THR A 118 -9.01 -0.09 20.55
C THR A 118 -9.16 -1.56 20.92
N THR A 119 -9.38 -2.38 19.90
CA THR A 119 -9.48 -3.84 20.01
C THR A 119 -8.14 -4.46 19.62
N GLU A 120 -7.60 -5.35 20.45
CA GLU A 120 -6.40 -6.11 20.08
C GLU A 120 -6.72 -7.08 18.94
N GLU A 121 -5.94 -6.99 17.88
CA GLU A 121 -6.03 -7.92 16.76
C GLU A 121 -5.15 -9.14 17.02
N LYS A 122 -5.70 -10.35 16.79
CA LYS A 122 -4.92 -11.58 16.81
C LYS A 122 -4.16 -11.72 15.48
N SER A 123 -2.94 -12.24 15.53
CA SER A 123 -2.16 -12.56 14.34
C SER A 123 -2.99 -13.39 13.36
N ARG A 124 -3.06 -12.95 12.11
CA ARG A 124 -3.79 -13.64 11.03
C ARG A 124 -2.90 -14.54 10.19
N ILE A 125 -1.59 -14.35 10.26
CA ILE A 125 -0.63 -15.07 9.42
C ILE A 125 0.35 -15.81 10.32
N CYS A 126 0.38 -17.13 10.17
CA CYS A 126 1.40 -18.00 10.77
C CYS A 126 2.55 -18.12 9.78
N ILE A 127 3.76 -17.75 10.21
CA ILE A 127 4.99 -17.89 9.41
C ILE A 127 5.70 -19.17 9.88
N GLU A 128 5.39 -20.28 9.24
CA GLU A 128 6.01 -21.59 9.49
C GLU A 128 6.76 -22.03 8.23
N ASN A 129 8.00 -22.47 8.39
CA ASN A 129 8.88 -22.91 7.29
C ASN A 129 8.93 -24.43 7.13
N ASP A 130 8.05 -25.16 7.79
CA ASP A 130 7.99 -26.62 7.75
C ASP A 130 6.91 -27.16 6.78
N GLY A 131 7.02 -28.40 6.40
CA GLY A 131 6.08 -29.10 5.53
C GLY A 131 6.14 -28.67 4.05
N ASN A 132 5.16 -29.11 3.30
CA ASN A 132 5.06 -28.88 1.86
C ASN A 132 4.20 -27.65 1.56
N VAL A 133 4.82 -26.61 1.06
CA VAL A 133 4.16 -25.31 0.81
C VAL A 133 4.23 -24.95 -0.67
N VAL A 134 3.10 -24.48 -1.22
CA VAL A 134 3.05 -23.84 -2.54
C VAL A 134 2.95 -22.33 -2.34
N GLY A 135 3.87 -21.58 -2.95
CA GLY A 135 3.84 -20.11 -2.99
C GLY A 135 3.47 -19.62 -4.38
N LEU A 136 2.57 -18.62 -4.44
CA LEU A 136 2.24 -17.91 -5.68
C LEU A 136 2.43 -16.40 -5.48
N ASP A 137 3.07 -15.75 -6.47
CA ASP A 137 3.05 -14.30 -6.64
C ASP A 137 2.29 -13.99 -7.93
N VAL A 138 1.09 -13.41 -7.78
CA VAL A 138 0.12 -13.22 -8.86
C VAL A 138 0.14 -11.77 -9.32
N GLY A 139 1.06 -11.48 -10.24
CA GLY A 139 1.23 -10.16 -10.83
C GLY A 139 0.44 -9.96 -12.13
N ALA A 140 0.47 -8.74 -12.67
CA ALA A 140 -0.29 -8.38 -13.88
C ALA A 140 0.20 -9.07 -15.17
N SER A 141 1.48 -9.48 -15.24
CA SER A 141 2.08 -10.05 -16.46
C SER A 141 2.46 -11.52 -16.30
N PHE A 142 2.69 -11.96 -15.07
CA PHE A 142 3.16 -13.30 -14.75
C PHE A 142 2.55 -13.81 -13.46
N ILE A 143 2.31 -15.12 -13.41
CA ILE A 143 2.15 -15.89 -12.18
C ILE A 143 3.51 -16.51 -11.91
N LYS A 144 4.14 -16.15 -10.80
CA LYS A 144 5.31 -16.87 -10.31
C LYS A 144 4.80 -17.92 -9.32
N VAL A 145 5.33 -19.12 -9.40
CA VAL A 145 4.96 -20.23 -8.52
C VAL A 145 6.22 -20.92 -8.01
N CYS A 146 6.22 -21.28 -6.74
CA CYS A 146 7.24 -22.13 -6.16
C CYS A 146 6.61 -23.24 -5.34
N ALA A 147 7.35 -24.36 -5.20
CA ALA A 147 7.04 -25.46 -4.32
C ALA A 147 8.21 -25.65 -3.36
N MET A 148 7.93 -25.63 -2.07
CA MET A 148 8.92 -25.78 -1.00
C MET A 148 8.60 -26.99 -0.15
N SER A 149 9.62 -27.76 0.22
CA SER A 149 9.54 -28.87 1.16
C SER A 149 10.50 -28.61 2.31
N ASP A 150 9.99 -28.47 3.53
CA ASP A 150 10.79 -28.17 4.74
C ASP A 150 11.76 -26.98 4.56
N GLY A 151 11.29 -25.93 3.90
CA GLY A 151 12.05 -24.72 3.64
C GLY A 151 12.98 -24.74 2.42
N GLU A 152 13.11 -25.88 1.73
CA GLU A 152 13.90 -26.02 0.51
C GLU A 152 13.03 -25.86 -0.75
N ASN A 153 13.49 -25.06 -1.72
CA ASN A 153 12.79 -24.89 -2.99
C ASN A 153 13.02 -26.10 -3.90
N VAL A 154 11.97 -26.84 -4.21
CA VAL A 154 12.00 -28.04 -5.07
C VAL A 154 11.47 -27.80 -6.48
N TYR A 155 10.76 -26.67 -6.70
CA TYR A 155 10.24 -26.27 -8.01
C TYR A 155 9.95 -24.77 -8.03
N SER A 156 10.26 -24.14 -9.17
CA SER A 156 9.85 -22.77 -9.46
C SER A 156 9.51 -22.64 -10.94
N ASP A 157 8.51 -21.81 -11.25
CA ASP A 157 8.13 -21.47 -12.61
C ASP A 157 7.60 -20.06 -12.71
N ARG A 158 7.59 -19.51 -13.94
CA ARG A 158 7.08 -18.19 -14.25
C ARG A 158 6.18 -18.27 -15.46
N ILE A 159 4.87 -18.25 -15.22
CA ILE A 159 3.82 -18.48 -16.21
C ILE A 159 3.32 -17.14 -16.74
N PRO A 160 3.46 -16.84 -18.05
CA PRO A 160 2.91 -15.63 -18.61
C PRO A 160 1.38 -15.71 -18.70
N TRP A 161 0.70 -14.61 -18.39
CA TRP A 161 -0.73 -14.47 -18.51
C TRP A 161 -1.15 -13.01 -18.76
N GLN A 162 -2.41 -12.78 -19.12
CA GLN A 162 -2.94 -11.44 -19.41
C GLN A 162 -4.31 -11.27 -18.75
N PRO A 163 -4.38 -11.22 -17.41
CA PRO A 163 -5.64 -11.27 -16.66
C PRO A 163 -6.57 -10.09 -16.97
N THR A 164 -6.01 -8.91 -17.24
CA THR A 164 -6.81 -7.70 -17.50
C THR A 164 -7.47 -7.67 -18.87
N ASN A 165 -7.17 -8.62 -19.75
CA ASN A 165 -7.79 -8.70 -21.08
C ASN A 165 -9.04 -9.62 -21.08
N GLU A 166 -9.25 -10.36 -19.99
CA GLU A 166 -10.25 -11.39 -19.91
C GLU A 166 -11.45 -10.96 -19.07
N GLU A 167 -12.65 -11.25 -19.56
CA GLU A 167 -13.92 -10.96 -18.89
C GLU A 167 -14.51 -12.17 -18.16
N ASP A 168 -14.07 -13.39 -18.52
CA ASP A 168 -14.48 -14.65 -17.91
C ASP A 168 -13.47 -15.11 -16.86
N ILE A 169 -13.95 -15.35 -15.66
CA ILE A 169 -13.17 -15.86 -14.54
C ILE A 169 -12.55 -17.25 -14.81
N SER A 170 -13.08 -18.02 -15.76
CA SER A 170 -12.59 -19.36 -16.09
C SER A 170 -11.13 -19.34 -16.54
N TYR A 171 -10.74 -18.38 -17.37
CA TYR A 171 -9.34 -18.20 -17.78
C TYR A 171 -8.41 -18.04 -16.56
N HIS A 172 -8.80 -17.18 -15.62
CA HIS A 172 -8.02 -16.93 -14.42
C HIS A 172 -7.94 -18.20 -13.55
N THR A 173 -9.08 -18.89 -13.40
CA THR A 173 -9.18 -20.12 -12.60
C THR A 173 -8.29 -21.23 -13.18
N GLU A 174 -8.33 -21.45 -14.50
CA GLU A 174 -7.50 -22.44 -15.17
C GLU A 174 -6.00 -22.15 -15.00
N LYS A 175 -5.59 -20.90 -15.16
CA LYS A 175 -4.17 -20.50 -15.01
C LYS A 175 -3.65 -20.71 -13.60
N ILE A 176 -4.37 -20.21 -12.59
CA ILE A 176 -3.97 -20.36 -11.18
C ILE A 176 -4.03 -21.82 -10.74
N LYS A 177 -5.11 -22.54 -11.08
CA LYS A 177 -5.24 -23.95 -10.75
C LYS A 177 -4.13 -24.79 -11.38
N SER A 178 -3.80 -24.56 -12.65
CA SER A 178 -2.70 -25.24 -13.31
C SER A 178 -1.35 -24.97 -12.63
N ALA A 179 -1.10 -23.74 -12.19
CA ALA A 179 0.12 -23.40 -11.45
C ALA A 179 0.19 -24.16 -10.12
N ILE A 180 -0.91 -24.20 -9.37
CA ILE A 180 -1.01 -24.96 -8.11
C ILE A 180 -0.81 -26.46 -8.37
N ASP A 181 -1.55 -27.05 -9.32
CA ASP A 181 -1.52 -28.49 -9.63
C ASP A 181 -0.09 -28.93 -10.03
N ASN A 182 0.62 -28.13 -10.83
CA ASN A 182 2.01 -28.40 -11.22
C ASN A 182 2.96 -28.40 -10.01
N ALA A 183 2.81 -27.45 -9.11
CA ALA A 183 3.61 -27.37 -7.90
C ALA A 183 3.30 -28.53 -6.94
N VAL A 184 2.02 -28.84 -6.73
CA VAL A 184 1.57 -29.98 -5.91
C VAL A 184 2.08 -31.30 -6.47
N GLN A 185 2.10 -31.47 -7.80
CA GLN A 185 2.64 -32.67 -8.44
C GLN A 185 4.14 -32.88 -8.09
N LYS A 186 4.90 -31.80 -7.95
CA LYS A 186 6.33 -31.89 -7.57
C LYS A 186 6.53 -32.25 -6.10
N LEU A 187 5.61 -31.81 -5.23
CA LEU A 187 5.64 -32.11 -3.79
C LEU A 187 5.02 -33.48 -3.44
N GLY A 188 4.21 -34.06 -4.35
CA GLY A 188 3.34 -35.18 -4.05
C GLY A 188 2.06 -34.79 -3.32
N LYS A 189 2.13 -33.86 -2.37
CA LYS A 189 1.01 -33.19 -1.69
C LYS A 189 1.45 -31.80 -1.26
N ALA A 190 0.51 -30.90 -1.04
CA ALA A 190 0.75 -29.64 -0.35
C ALA A 190 -0.03 -29.59 0.96
N ASP A 191 0.60 -29.10 2.00
CA ASP A 191 -0.02 -28.86 3.30
C ASP A 191 -0.66 -27.46 3.35
N ARG A 192 0.01 -26.48 2.69
CA ARG A 192 -0.41 -25.06 2.67
C ARG A 192 -0.16 -24.42 1.30
N ILE A 193 -0.97 -23.39 1.01
CA ILE A 193 -0.79 -22.49 -0.15
C ILE A 193 -0.74 -21.05 0.36
N GLY A 194 0.33 -20.33 0.00
CA GLY A 194 0.46 -18.88 0.20
C GLY A 194 0.31 -18.15 -1.14
N VAL A 195 -0.50 -17.11 -1.18
CA VAL A 195 -0.70 -16.28 -2.38
C VAL A 195 -0.42 -14.82 -2.04
N SER A 196 0.50 -14.21 -2.78
CA SER A 196 0.67 -12.78 -2.90
C SER A 196 -0.11 -12.30 -4.13
N SER A 197 -0.99 -11.32 -3.96
CA SER A 197 -1.80 -10.79 -5.07
C SER A 197 -2.10 -9.32 -4.88
N ALA A 198 -1.94 -8.54 -5.95
CA ALA A 198 -2.34 -7.13 -5.93
C ALA A 198 -3.82 -6.96 -5.58
N GLY A 199 -4.13 -5.87 -4.86
CA GLY A 199 -5.47 -5.50 -4.45
C GLY A 199 -5.83 -5.91 -3.02
N VAL A 200 -7.07 -5.62 -2.63
CA VAL A 200 -7.54 -5.79 -1.26
C VAL A 200 -7.91 -7.24 -0.98
N GLN A 201 -7.26 -7.82 0.03
CA GLN A 201 -7.46 -9.19 0.48
C GLN A 201 -7.95 -9.17 1.94
N ILE A 202 -9.14 -9.73 2.22
CA ILE A 202 -9.71 -9.83 3.58
C ILE A 202 -10.17 -11.26 3.82
N ASP A 203 -9.69 -11.90 4.89
CA ASP A 203 -10.04 -13.27 5.27
C ASP A 203 -9.90 -14.27 4.10
N ASN A 204 -8.77 -14.18 3.38
CA ASN A 204 -8.48 -14.99 2.19
C ASN A 204 -9.52 -14.83 1.06
N THR A 205 -10.22 -13.70 1.03
CA THR A 205 -11.14 -13.33 -0.06
C THR A 205 -10.63 -12.08 -0.77
N THR A 206 -10.69 -12.11 -2.09
CA THR A 206 -10.36 -10.95 -2.92
C THR A 206 -11.55 -10.01 -2.97
N ARG A 207 -11.40 -8.79 -2.47
CA ARG A 207 -12.45 -7.78 -2.47
C ARG A 207 -12.37 -6.88 -3.69
N VAL A 208 -11.20 -6.32 -3.92
CA VAL A 208 -10.90 -5.50 -5.10
C VAL A 208 -9.52 -5.90 -5.60
N ALA A 209 -9.40 -6.17 -6.89
CA ALA A 209 -8.09 -6.38 -7.50
C ALA A 209 -8.10 -5.90 -8.96
N SER A 210 -7.11 -5.11 -9.32
CA SER A 210 -6.92 -4.61 -10.68
C SER A 210 -6.78 -5.73 -11.72
N LEU A 211 -6.29 -6.89 -11.30
CA LEU A 211 -6.16 -8.10 -12.14
C LEU A 211 -7.50 -8.60 -12.68
N PHE A 212 -8.58 -8.43 -11.92
CA PHE A 212 -9.93 -8.90 -12.25
C PHE A 212 -10.88 -7.77 -12.66
N ARG A 213 -10.35 -6.58 -13.01
CA ARG A 213 -11.17 -5.39 -13.30
C ARG A 213 -12.21 -5.59 -14.38
N ASN A 214 -11.92 -6.41 -15.40
CA ASN A 214 -12.80 -6.69 -16.52
C ASN A 214 -13.69 -7.92 -16.31
N VAL A 215 -13.50 -8.67 -15.21
CA VAL A 215 -14.39 -9.80 -14.87
C VAL A 215 -15.76 -9.26 -14.50
N LYS A 216 -16.80 -9.74 -15.22
CA LYS A 216 -18.18 -9.26 -15.04
C LYS A 216 -18.82 -9.75 -13.74
N ASP A 217 -18.54 -11.01 -13.38
CA ASP A 217 -19.10 -11.66 -12.20
C ASP A 217 -18.19 -11.44 -10.97
N LYS A 218 -18.45 -10.37 -10.23
CA LYS A 218 -17.65 -10.00 -9.07
C LYS A 218 -17.77 -10.99 -7.90
N ASP A 219 -18.89 -11.68 -7.78
CA ASP A 219 -19.09 -12.68 -6.71
C ASP A 219 -18.15 -13.88 -6.90
N LYS A 220 -17.84 -14.24 -8.14
CA LYS A 220 -16.86 -15.30 -8.44
C LYS A 220 -15.43 -14.89 -8.12
N VAL A 221 -15.11 -13.60 -8.19
CA VAL A 221 -13.77 -13.09 -7.82
C VAL A 221 -13.55 -13.23 -6.33
N LYS A 222 -14.56 -12.97 -5.51
CA LYS A 222 -14.46 -12.98 -4.04
C LYS A 222 -13.81 -14.25 -3.47
N ASN A 223 -14.21 -15.43 -3.94
CA ASN A 223 -13.72 -16.73 -3.46
C ASN A 223 -12.77 -17.42 -4.44
N PHE A 224 -12.21 -16.67 -5.38
CA PHE A 224 -11.42 -17.19 -6.47
C PHE A 224 -10.25 -18.08 -6.02
N TYR A 225 -9.39 -17.57 -5.13
CA TYR A 225 -8.25 -18.34 -4.62
C TYR A 225 -8.68 -19.53 -3.74
N LYS A 226 -9.74 -19.38 -2.94
CA LYS A 226 -10.31 -20.49 -2.15
C LYS A 226 -10.78 -21.64 -3.06
N ASN A 227 -11.45 -21.29 -4.15
CA ASN A 227 -11.93 -22.27 -5.14
C ASN A 227 -10.75 -22.95 -5.88
N ALA A 228 -9.67 -22.21 -6.14
CA ALA A 228 -8.49 -22.77 -6.78
C ALA A 228 -7.67 -23.66 -5.84
N ALA A 229 -7.57 -23.34 -4.55
CA ALA A 229 -6.85 -24.11 -3.53
C ALA A 229 -7.58 -25.39 -3.10
N GLY A 230 -8.92 -25.43 -3.24
CA GLY A 230 -9.75 -26.57 -2.77
C GLY A 230 -9.67 -26.73 -1.26
N ASP A 231 -9.35 -27.95 -0.79
CA ASP A 231 -9.28 -28.28 0.64
C ASP A 231 -7.91 -27.96 1.29
N ILE A 232 -6.94 -27.46 0.52
CA ILE A 232 -5.62 -27.11 1.04
C ILE A 232 -5.73 -25.79 1.83
N GLN A 233 -5.06 -25.73 2.98
CA GLN A 233 -5.00 -24.53 3.80
C GLN A 233 -4.44 -23.36 2.98
N LEU A 234 -5.20 -22.25 2.90
CA LEU A 234 -4.88 -21.09 2.07
C LEU A 234 -4.63 -19.84 2.93
N THR A 235 -3.60 -19.10 2.56
CA THR A 235 -3.38 -17.72 3.02
C THR A 235 -3.21 -16.82 1.80
N VAL A 236 -3.99 -15.75 1.71
CA VAL A 236 -3.88 -14.74 0.64
C VAL A 236 -3.58 -13.40 1.27
N VAL A 237 -2.56 -12.72 0.77
CA VAL A 237 -2.13 -11.39 1.23
C VAL A 237 -1.95 -10.42 0.05
N ASN A 238 -1.97 -9.13 0.35
CA ASN A 238 -1.56 -8.11 -0.60
C ASN A 238 -0.05 -8.23 -0.89
N ASP A 239 0.41 -7.78 -2.06
CA ASP A 239 1.82 -7.79 -2.47
C ASP A 239 2.71 -6.92 -1.56
N GLY A 240 2.19 -5.84 -0.98
CA GLY A 240 2.89 -5.04 0.02
C GLY A 240 3.09 -5.80 1.35
N ASP A 241 2.07 -6.50 1.84
CA ASP A 241 2.19 -7.35 3.03
C ASP A 241 3.16 -8.51 2.79
N ALA A 242 3.13 -9.11 1.59
CA ALA A 242 4.09 -10.12 1.20
C ALA A 242 5.53 -9.59 1.24
N ALA A 243 5.77 -8.35 0.79
CA ALA A 243 7.08 -7.72 0.88
C ALA A 243 7.55 -7.52 2.33
N ALA A 244 6.66 -7.08 3.23
CA ALA A 244 6.99 -6.92 4.65
C ALA A 244 7.30 -8.26 5.33
N VAL A 245 6.49 -9.30 5.04
CA VAL A 245 6.70 -10.68 5.53
C VAL A 245 8.01 -11.26 4.99
N TYR A 246 8.31 -11.03 3.71
CA TYR A 246 9.59 -11.45 3.12
C TYR A 246 10.78 -10.82 3.87
N GLY A 247 10.71 -9.52 4.18
CA GLY A 247 11.71 -8.85 5.00
C GLY A 247 11.88 -9.50 6.39
N LEU A 248 10.77 -9.88 7.04
CA LEU A 248 10.81 -10.60 8.32
C LEU A 248 11.49 -11.97 8.20
N ILE A 249 11.11 -12.77 7.20
CA ILE A 249 11.66 -14.11 6.97
C ILE A 249 13.17 -14.05 6.70
N GLN A 250 13.59 -13.16 5.79
CA GLN A 250 14.99 -13.07 5.37
C GLN A 250 15.92 -12.52 6.45
N THR A 251 15.44 -11.63 7.29
CA THR A 251 16.31 -10.89 8.22
C THR A 251 16.05 -11.19 9.69
N GLY A 252 14.92 -11.81 10.03
CA GLY A 252 14.44 -11.96 11.42
C GLY A 252 14.08 -10.64 12.10
N LYS A 253 14.08 -9.50 11.36
CA LYS A 253 13.73 -8.18 11.89
C LYS A 253 12.22 -8.05 12.02
N ARG A 254 11.77 -7.21 12.95
CA ARG A 254 10.36 -6.88 13.21
C ARG A 254 10.17 -5.38 13.15
N GLY A 255 8.92 -4.91 13.14
CA GLY A 255 8.64 -3.50 12.91
C GLY A 255 9.03 -3.09 11.49
N ILE A 256 8.53 -3.81 10.49
CA ILE A 256 8.86 -3.60 9.08
C ILE A 256 7.68 -2.96 8.38
N PHE A 257 7.90 -1.83 7.71
CA PHE A 257 6.99 -1.30 6.72
C PHE A 257 7.48 -1.68 5.32
N GLY A 258 6.72 -2.54 4.64
CA GLY A 258 6.94 -2.91 3.25
C GLY A 258 6.37 -1.84 2.34
N ILE A 259 7.12 -1.44 1.32
CA ILE A 259 6.64 -0.54 0.28
C ILE A 259 7.13 -1.01 -1.09
N SER A 260 6.20 -1.15 -2.01
CA SER A 260 6.48 -1.52 -3.40
C SER A 260 6.19 -0.33 -4.30
N ILE A 261 7.19 0.12 -5.06
CA ILE A 261 7.07 1.22 -6.02
C ILE A 261 7.09 0.65 -7.43
N GLY A 262 5.90 0.44 -8.00
CA GLY A 262 5.69 -0.23 -9.27
C GLY A 262 4.82 0.57 -10.23
N SER A 263 3.85 -0.09 -10.90
CA SER A 263 2.79 0.57 -11.67
C SER A 263 1.89 1.42 -10.77
N SER A 264 1.73 1.00 -9.53
CA SER A 264 1.15 1.71 -8.41
C SER A 264 2.09 1.69 -7.21
N GLU A 265 1.63 2.20 -6.07
CA GLU A 265 2.27 2.08 -4.77
C GLU A 265 1.49 1.05 -3.94
N ALA A 266 2.18 0.07 -3.35
CA ALA A 266 1.57 -0.87 -2.43
C ALA A 266 2.30 -0.84 -1.09
N GLY A 267 1.57 -1.04 -0.01
CA GLY A 267 2.10 -1.07 1.35
C GLY A 267 1.84 -2.37 2.07
N GLY A 268 2.61 -2.62 3.11
CA GLY A 268 2.41 -3.75 4.02
C GLY A 268 3.10 -3.51 5.34
N TYR A 269 2.66 -4.20 6.39
CA TYR A 269 3.17 -3.95 7.72
C TYR A 269 3.28 -5.19 8.58
N VAL A 270 4.48 -5.41 9.10
CA VAL A 270 4.76 -6.38 10.16
C VAL A 270 5.10 -5.59 11.42
N ASP A 271 4.33 -5.76 12.48
CA ASP A 271 4.51 -5.04 13.72
C ASP A 271 5.77 -5.46 14.51
N LYS A 272 6.03 -4.81 15.65
CA LYS A 272 7.16 -5.13 16.53
C LYS A 272 7.06 -6.50 17.20
N ASN A 273 5.88 -7.12 17.21
CA ASN A 273 5.68 -8.49 17.66
C ASN A 273 5.91 -9.53 16.55
N GLY A 274 6.03 -9.11 15.31
CA GLY A 274 6.12 -9.97 14.14
C GLY A 274 4.75 -10.41 13.60
N THR A 275 3.70 -9.65 13.94
CA THR A 275 2.32 -9.90 13.51
C THR A 275 2.02 -9.14 12.23
N VAL A 276 1.34 -9.76 11.30
CA VAL A 276 0.70 -9.10 10.17
C VAL A 276 -0.75 -8.83 10.57
N SER A 277 -1.12 -7.56 10.65
CA SER A 277 -2.49 -7.15 10.93
C SER A 277 -3.37 -7.26 9.68
N GLY A 278 -4.68 -7.27 9.86
CA GLY A 278 -5.63 -7.19 8.74
C GLY A 278 -5.89 -5.77 8.27
N ARG A 279 -4.96 -4.84 8.48
CA ARG A 279 -5.03 -3.48 7.97
C ARG A 279 -5.03 -3.48 6.44
N LEU A 280 -5.66 -2.47 5.86
CA LEU A 280 -5.81 -2.36 4.40
C LEU A 280 -4.46 -2.11 3.69
N ASN A 281 -3.60 -1.29 4.31
CA ASN A 281 -2.24 -0.98 3.85
C ASN A 281 -2.16 -0.47 2.40
N GLU A 282 -3.10 0.39 1.97
CA GLU A 282 -3.17 0.96 0.61
C GLU A 282 -2.64 2.41 0.55
N PRO A 283 -1.32 2.63 0.64
CA PRO A 283 -0.71 3.96 0.65
C PRO A 283 -0.91 4.73 -0.66
N GLU A 284 -1.23 4.05 -1.75
CA GLU A 284 -1.46 4.69 -3.05
C GLU A 284 -2.56 5.75 -3.01
N PHE A 285 -3.54 5.61 -2.11
CA PHE A 285 -4.64 6.56 -1.92
C PHE A 285 -4.40 7.56 -0.78
N VAL A 286 -3.34 7.36 0.01
CA VAL A 286 -2.99 8.26 1.12
C VAL A 286 -2.45 9.58 0.58
N PRO A 287 -2.96 10.72 1.07
CA PRO A 287 -2.47 12.02 0.62
C PRO A 287 -1.10 12.33 1.23
N VAL A 288 -0.07 12.42 0.40
CA VAL A 288 1.33 12.72 0.79
C VAL A 288 1.74 14.15 0.43
N ASP A 289 0.95 14.81 -0.42
CA ASP A 289 1.12 16.21 -0.84
C ASP A 289 -0.14 17.02 -0.51
N PHE A 290 -0.01 18.02 0.33
CA PHE A 290 -1.09 18.91 0.74
C PHE A 290 -1.12 20.25 -0.03
N SER A 291 -0.41 20.32 -1.17
CA SER A 291 -0.49 21.51 -2.04
C SER A 291 -1.81 21.56 -2.81
N GLU A 292 -2.29 22.78 -3.07
CA GLU A 292 -3.51 23.00 -3.86
C GLU A 292 -3.37 22.50 -5.31
N ASN A 293 -2.16 22.55 -5.86
CA ASN A 293 -1.85 22.17 -7.24
C ASN A 293 -1.34 20.74 -7.36
N SER A 294 -1.51 19.91 -6.33
CA SER A 294 -1.09 18.52 -6.36
C SER A 294 -1.85 17.72 -7.42
N PRO A 295 -1.20 16.74 -8.09
CA PRO A 295 -1.82 15.92 -9.12
C PRO A 295 -3.00 15.11 -8.57
N VAL A 296 -4.02 14.97 -9.42
CA VAL A 296 -5.23 14.22 -9.11
C VAL A 296 -5.03 12.74 -9.38
N SER A 297 -5.49 11.88 -8.47
CA SER A 297 -5.57 10.44 -8.69
C SER A 297 -6.66 10.12 -9.70
N GLU A 298 -6.33 9.35 -10.73
CA GLU A 298 -7.29 8.92 -11.76
C GLU A 298 -8.37 7.98 -11.20
N TRP A 299 -8.10 7.31 -10.07
CA TRP A 299 -9.02 6.38 -9.42
C TRP A 299 -10.00 7.09 -8.48
N SER A 300 -9.45 7.81 -7.51
CA SER A 300 -10.26 8.41 -6.45
C SER A 300 -10.72 9.84 -6.77
N GLY A 301 -10.20 10.47 -7.83
CA GLY A 301 -10.45 11.89 -8.09
C GLY A 301 -9.82 12.82 -7.05
N ASP A 302 -9.09 12.30 -6.05
CA ASP A 302 -8.50 13.10 -4.99
C ASP A 302 -7.09 13.57 -5.34
N LYS A 303 -6.69 14.67 -4.71
CA LYS A 303 -5.39 15.32 -4.90
C LYS A 303 -4.31 14.77 -3.94
N GLY A 304 -3.08 14.76 -4.42
CA GLY A 304 -1.90 14.53 -3.59
C GLY A 304 -1.67 13.09 -3.15
N CYS A 305 -2.39 12.12 -3.73
CA CYS A 305 -2.29 10.70 -3.36
C CYS A 305 -0.93 10.10 -3.72
N GLY A 306 -0.45 9.17 -2.89
CA GLY A 306 0.86 8.51 -2.97
C GLY A 306 1.18 7.95 -4.34
N VAL A 307 0.20 7.37 -5.05
CA VAL A 307 0.36 6.82 -6.41
C VAL A 307 0.98 7.81 -7.40
N ASN A 308 0.77 9.10 -7.23
CA ASN A 308 1.33 10.13 -8.10
C ASN A 308 2.79 10.49 -7.78
N TYR A 309 3.33 10.00 -6.67
CA TYR A 309 4.66 10.32 -6.14
C TYR A 309 5.57 9.11 -6.05
N LEU A 310 5.01 7.93 -5.78
CA LEU A 310 5.72 6.68 -5.52
C LEU A 310 5.23 5.57 -6.47
N SER A 311 5.27 5.86 -7.78
CA SER A 311 4.98 4.88 -8.84
C SER A 311 5.65 5.29 -10.16
N GLN A 312 5.46 4.49 -11.21
CA GLN A 312 5.85 4.84 -12.58
C GLN A 312 5.29 6.20 -13.03
N LYS A 313 4.12 6.62 -12.51
CA LYS A 313 3.52 7.93 -12.81
C LYS A 313 4.44 9.08 -12.38
N ALA A 314 5.12 8.94 -11.23
CA ALA A 314 6.10 9.92 -10.77
C ALA A 314 7.27 10.06 -11.75
N VAL A 315 7.84 8.94 -12.21
CA VAL A 315 8.94 8.96 -13.19
C VAL A 315 8.50 9.66 -14.47
N VAL A 316 7.34 9.27 -15.01
CA VAL A 316 6.79 9.84 -16.27
C VAL A 316 6.53 11.35 -16.13
N ARG A 317 6.02 11.81 -14.98
CA ARG A 317 5.74 13.22 -14.70
C ARG A 317 7.01 14.05 -14.49
N LEU A 318 8.01 13.48 -13.82
CA LEU A 318 9.26 14.19 -13.48
C LEU A 318 10.26 14.25 -14.63
N ALA A 319 10.27 13.26 -15.52
CA ALA A 319 11.23 13.19 -16.63
C ALA A 319 11.22 14.45 -17.54
N PRO A 320 10.07 14.97 -17.98
CA PRO A 320 10.03 16.21 -18.76
C PRO A 320 10.53 17.43 -17.96
N LEU A 321 10.26 17.48 -16.63
CA LEU A 321 10.77 18.56 -15.77
C LEU A 321 12.29 18.52 -15.64
N ALA A 322 12.90 17.36 -15.81
CA ALA A 322 14.34 17.18 -15.86
C ALA A 322 14.94 17.38 -17.26
N GLY A 323 14.10 17.67 -18.29
CA GLY A 323 14.52 17.83 -19.68
C GLY A 323 14.68 16.52 -20.45
N ILE A 324 14.05 15.41 -19.97
CA ILE A 324 14.05 14.12 -20.67
C ILE A 324 12.77 14.03 -21.51
N ALA A 325 12.93 13.91 -22.83
CA ALA A 325 11.82 13.65 -23.73
C ALA A 325 11.41 12.17 -23.67
N LEU A 326 10.12 11.92 -23.46
CA LEU A 326 9.51 10.59 -23.48
C LEU A 326 8.59 10.46 -24.70
N SER A 327 8.57 9.30 -25.33
CA SER A 327 7.68 9.03 -26.46
C SER A 327 6.23 8.90 -26.00
N GLU A 328 5.30 9.56 -26.70
CA GLU A 328 3.87 9.47 -26.39
C GLU A 328 3.29 8.05 -26.61
N ASN A 329 3.86 7.29 -27.55
CA ASN A 329 3.40 5.96 -27.94
C ASN A 329 3.84 4.84 -26.98
N GLU A 330 4.64 5.15 -25.97
CA GLU A 330 5.14 4.17 -25.01
C GLU A 330 4.29 4.09 -23.76
N THR A 331 4.20 2.88 -23.20
CA THR A 331 3.54 2.64 -21.92
C THR A 331 4.31 3.28 -20.77
N PRO A 332 3.67 3.57 -19.62
CA PRO A 332 4.37 4.08 -18.44
C PRO A 332 5.57 3.22 -18.02
N SER A 333 5.46 1.90 -18.14
CA SER A 333 6.54 0.96 -17.84
C SER A 333 7.73 1.11 -18.79
N GLN A 334 7.49 1.27 -20.10
CA GLN A 334 8.54 1.50 -21.09
C GLN A 334 9.23 2.84 -20.88
N LYS A 335 8.46 3.89 -20.59
CA LYS A 335 8.99 5.22 -20.23
C LYS A 335 9.86 5.17 -18.98
N CYS A 336 9.40 4.46 -17.93
CA CYS A 336 10.18 4.25 -16.72
C CYS A 336 11.51 3.56 -17.03
N TYR A 337 11.47 2.47 -17.79
CA TYR A 337 12.66 1.73 -18.20
C TYR A 337 13.66 2.60 -18.99
N GLN A 338 13.18 3.49 -19.87
CA GLN A 338 14.06 4.44 -20.56
C GLN A 338 14.81 5.35 -19.58
N VAL A 339 14.13 5.88 -18.57
CA VAL A 339 14.77 6.75 -17.57
C VAL A 339 15.77 5.95 -16.73
N GLN A 340 15.45 4.70 -16.35
CA GLN A 340 16.38 3.78 -15.66
C GLN A 340 17.65 3.55 -16.49
N LYS A 341 17.52 3.31 -17.81
CA LYS A 341 18.68 3.17 -18.71
C LYS A 341 19.53 4.44 -18.81
N LEU A 342 18.96 5.60 -18.59
CA LEU A 342 19.73 6.85 -18.50
C LEU A 342 20.46 6.97 -17.16
N VAL A 343 19.89 6.44 -16.07
CA VAL A 343 20.59 6.35 -14.77
C VAL A 343 21.82 5.45 -14.87
N GLU A 344 21.70 4.27 -15.49
CA GLU A 344 22.84 3.37 -15.72
C GLU A 344 24.00 4.06 -16.49
N LYS A 345 23.67 5.04 -17.34
CA LYS A 345 24.63 5.86 -18.08
C LYS A 345 25.10 7.11 -17.31
N ASN A 346 24.76 7.23 -16.05
CA ASN A 346 25.04 8.38 -15.19
C ASN A 346 24.52 9.72 -15.74
N ALA A 347 23.40 9.73 -16.45
CA ALA A 347 22.81 10.95 -16.97
C ALA A 347 22.21 11.79 -15.83
N LEU A 348 22.76 12.97 -15.59
CA LEU A 348 22.33 13.87 -14.50
C LEU A 348 20.83 14.19 -14.49
N PRO A 349 20.14 14.41 -15.63
CA PRO A 349 18.69 14.60 -15.63
C PRO A 349 17.94 13.40 -15.04
N ALA A 350 18.32 12.17 -15.38
CA ALA A 350 17.68 10.96 -14.87
C ALA A 350 17.97 10.74 -13.38
N ILE A 351 19.20 10.99 -12.94
CA ILE A 351 19.56 10.97 -11.52
C ILE A 351 18.66 11.94 -10.74
N LYS A 352 18.45 13.17 -11.24
CA LYS A 352 17.55 14.14 -10.58
C LYS A 352 16.09 13.70 -10.45
N VAL A 353 15.59 12.90 -11.40
CA VAL A 353 14.25 12.29 -11.28
C VAL A 353 14.21 11.39 -10.05
N TYR A 354 15.17 10.48 -9.90
CA TYR A 354 15.20 9.54 -8.79
C TYR A 354 15.62 10.17 -7.46
N GLU A 355 16.46 11.21 -7.47
CA GLU A 355 16.66 12.05 -6.28
C GLU A 355 15.34 12.63 -5.77
N THR A 356 14.51 13.15 -6.68
CA THR A 356 13.20 13.71 -6.31
C THR A 356 12.23 12.63 -5.79
N ILE A 357 12.22 11.43 -6.40
CA ILE A 357 11.44 10.30 -5.90
C ILE A 357 11.92 9.87 -4.51
N GLY A 358 13.22 9.90 -4.26
CA GLY A 358 13.80 9.63 -2.93
C GLY A 358 13.37 10.68 -1.88
N GLU A 359 13.30 11.95 -2.27
CA GLU A 359 12.77 13.00 -1.39
C GLU A 359 11.26 12.77 -1.09
N TYR A 360 10.46 12.39 -2.10
CA TYR A 360 9.06 12.02 -1.90
C TYR A 360 8.92 10.83 -0.93
N LEU A 361 9.71 9.77 -1.13
CA LEU A 361 9.71 8.61 -0.26
C LEU A 361 10.07 8.99 1.19
N GLY A 362 11.08 9.82 1.38
CA GLY A 362 11.48 10.29 2.71
C GLY A 362 10.35 11.04 3.44
N TYR A 363 9.67 11.95 2.75
CA TYR A 363 8.54 12.67 3.32
C TYR A 363 7.29 11.80 3.51
N ALA A 364 7.01 10.87 2.59
CA ALA A 364 5.92 9.91 2.74
C ALA A 364 6.16 9.00 3.96
N LEU A 365 7.36 8.43 4.12
CA LEU A 365 7.71 7.60 5.29
C LEU A 365 7.62 8.37 6.62
N LEU A 366 8.02 9.65 6.64
CA LEU A 366 7.82 10.53 7.80
C LEU A 366 6.32 10.68 8.13
N TYR A 367 5.47 10.86 7.12
CA TYR A 367 4.02 10.94 7.32
C TYR A 367 3.44 9.60 7.76
N TYR A 368 3.85 8.50 7.13
CA TYR A 368 3.41 7.14 7.51
C TYR A 368 3.82 6.76 8.93
N SER A 369 4.97 7.29 9.42
CA SER A 369 5.42 7.07 10.81
C SER A 369 4.54 7.74 11.87
N LEU A 370 3.55 8.54 11.49
CA LEU A 370 2.51 9.03 12.40
C LEU A 370 1.41 7.98 12.67
N PHE A 371 1.34 6.94 11.85
CA PHE A 371 0.28 5.91 11.88
C PHE A 371 0.82 4.50 12.12
N TYR A 372 2.09 4.25 11.82
CA TYR A 372 2.77 2.96 11.99
C TYR A 372 4.05 3.10 12.80
N GLU A 373 4.28 2.16 13.68
CA GLU A 373 5.53 2.04 14.42
C GLU A 373 6.48 1.07 13.72
N PHE A 374 7.33 1.56 12.83
CA PHE A 374 8.31 0.75 12.14
C PHE A 374 9.76 1.18 12.44
N ASP A 375 10.66 0.21 12.48
CA ASP A 375 12.11 0.42 12.64
C ASP A 375 12.87 0.16 11.32
N TYR A 376 12.23 -0.58 10.39
CA TYR A 376 12.81 -1.01 9.13
C TYR A 376 11.85 -0.79 7.96
N ILE A 377 12.44 -0.50 6.80
CA ILE A 377 11.74 -0.39 5.52
C ILE A 377 12.18 -1.51 4.60
N MET A 378 11.22 -2.27 4.08
CA MET A 378 11.44 -3.18 2.96
C MET A 378 10.99 -2.49 1.68
N LEU A 379 11.94 -2.03 0.87
CA LEU A 379 11.68 -1.33 -0.39
C LEU A 379 11.75 -2.32 -1.56
N THR A 380 10.71 -2.40 -2.36
CA THR A 380 10.60 -3.27 -3.55
C THR A 380 9.99 -2.52 -4.73
N GLY A 381 9.82 -3.21 -5.84
CA GLY A 381 9.10 -2.73 -7.02
C GLY A 381 9.98 -2.28 -8.18
N GLY A 382 9.40 -2.34 -9.38
CA GLY A 382 10.13 -2.14 -10.63
C GLY A 382 10.70 -0.74 -10.86
N VAL A 383 10.21 0.27 -10.13
CA VAL A 383 10.73 1.66 -10.21
C VAL A 383 12.07 1.79 -9.51
N VAL A 384 12.39 0.88 -8.60
CA VAL A 384 13.60 0.89 -7.75
C VAL A 384 14.37 -0.42 -7.82
N SER A 385 14.34 -1.10 -8.97
CA SER A 385 14.92 -2.44 -9.16
C SER A 385 16.37 -2.44 -9.68
N GLY A 386 16.93 -1.28 -10.01
CA GLY A 386 18.26 -1.13 -10.57
C GLY A 386 19.14 -0.12 -9.81
N ALA A 387 20.08 0.50 -10.51
CA ALA A 387 21.02 1.47 -9.95
C ALA A 387 20.35 2.69 -9.30
N GLU A 388 19.13 3.01 -9.68
CA GLU A 388 18.30 4.08 -9.11
C GLU A 388 17.88 3.83 -7.65
N ARG A 389 17.88 2.57 -7.20
CA ARG A 389 17.51 2.18 -5.85
C ARG A 389 18.30 2.95 -4.79
N GLU A 390 19.63 2.94 -4.91
CA GLU A 390 20.51 3.62 -3.95
C GLU A 390 20.30 5.14 -3.96
N ILE A 391 20.05 5.73 -5.13
CA ILE A 391 19.73 7.15 -5.25
C ILE A 391 18.46 7.49 -4.45
N VAL A 392 17.43 6.67 -4.59
CA VAL A 392 16.16 6.85 -3.87
C VAL A 392 16.35 6.69 -2.37
N ILE A 393 17.04 5.62 -1.92
CA ILE A 393 17.31 5.34 -0.51
C ILE A 393 18.11 6.47 0.13
N ASP A 394 19.19 6.92 -0.51
CA ASP A 394 20.06 7.97 0.03
C ASP A 394 19.32 9.30 0.21
N ASN A 395 18.46 9.65 -0.75
CA ASN A 395 17.69 10.89 -0.64
C ASN A 395 16.54 10.78 0.38
N ALA A 396 15.91 9.62 0.52
CA ALA A 396 14.94 9.36 1.59
C ALA A 396 15.61 9.47 2.99
N LYS A 397 16.81 8.89 3.17
CA LYS A 397 17.60 9.02 4.40
C LYS A 397 18.00 10.46 4.70
N LYS A 398 18.35 11.26 3.69
CA LYS A 398 18.67 12.70 3.87
C LYS A 398 17.46 13.48 4.37
N VAL A 399 16.28 13.25 3.79
CA VAL A 399 15.03 13.88 4.24
C VAL A 399 14.70 13.48 5.67
N TRP A 400 14.77 12.18 5.98
CA TRP A 400 14.51 11.67 7.33
C TRP A 400 15.44 12.29 8.36
N SER A 401 16.74 12.28 8.11
CA SER A 401 17.75 12.84 9.03
C SER A 401 17.60 14.35 9.24
N LYS A 402 17.09 15.09 8.27
CA LYS A 402 16.78 16.51 8.41
C LYS A 402 15.62 16.74 9.37
N GLU A 403 14.57 15.94 9.29
CA GLU A 403 13.33 16.12 10.06
C GLU A 403 13.40 15.43 11.44
N LYS A 404 14.08 14.28 11.53
CA LYS A 404 14.29 13.46 12.73
C LYS A 404 15.77 13.14 12.94
N PRO A 405 16.62 14.12 13.35
CA PRO A 405 18.08 13.96 13.38
C PRO A 405 18.59 12.92 14.38
N ASN A 406 17.79 12.55 15.36
CA ASN A 406 18.13 11.54 16.37
C ASN A 406 17.63 10.13 16.06
N GLU A 407 16.92 9.95 14.95
CA GLU A 407 16.37 8.66 14.53
C GLU A 407 16.97 8.24 13.19
N LYS A 408 17.22 6.95 13.02
CA LYS A 408 17.73 6.40 11.75
C LYS A 408 16.60 5.77 10.96
N LEU A 409 16.59 6.02 9.66
CA LEU A 409 15.77 5.29 8.71
C LEU A 409 16.57 4.09 8.16
N ASN A 410 16.15 2.87 8.51
CA ASN A 410 16.86 1.66 8.13
C ASN A 410 16.13 0.94 6.99
N PHE A 411 16.79 0.81 5.84
CA PHE A 411 16.31 -0.05 4.76
C PHE A 411 16.91 -1.45 4.92
N LEU A 412 16.08 -2.48 4.70
CA LEU A 412 16.53 -3.85 4.66
C LEU A 412 17.26 -4.13 3.35
N GLU A 413 18.45 -4.70 3.45
CA GLU A 413 19.22 -5.21 2.32
C GLU A 413 18.94 -6.70 2.20
N ILE A 414 18.58 -7.14 0.99
CA ILE A 414 18.38 -8.55 0.66
C ILE A 414 19.35 -8.87 -0.47
N ALA A 415 20.03 -10.00 -0.36
CA ALA A 415 21.01 -10.43 -1.35
C ALA A 415 20.35 -10.60 -2.74
N ASP A 416 21.03 -10.10 -3.79
CA ASP A 416 20.55 -10.05 -5.19
C ASP A 416 20.14 -11.40 -5.81
N ASN A 417 20.46 -12.52 -5.18
CA ASN A 417 20.19 -13.87 -5.70
C ASN A 417 18.80 -14.42 -5.32
N GLU A 418 17.96 -13.64 -4.62
CA GLU A 418 16.68 -14.11 -4.03
C GLU A 418 15.47 -13.25 -4.38
N GLN A 419 15.59 -12.30 -5.33
CA GLN A 419 14.47 -11.46 -5.79
C GLN A 419 13.63 -12.07 -6.92
#